data_0b0bee338e7abd36a6d758dadc596a41
#
_entry.id   0b0bee338e7abd36a6d758dadc596a41
#
_cell.length_a   1.000
_cell.length_b   1.000
_cell.length_c   1.000
_cell.angle_alpha   90.00
_cell.angle_beta   90.00
_cell.angle_gamma   90.00
#
_symmetry.space_group_name_H-M   'P 1'
#
loop_
_entity.id
_entity.type
_entity.pdbx_description
1 polymer ?
#
loop_
_entity_poly.entity_id
_entity_poly.type
_entity_poly.pdbx_seq_one_letter_code
_entity_poly.pdbx_strand_id
1 'polypeptide(L)'
;MKIGSLSKLLIIALSSFILSGQVFADKIKVAGVYTQPLQQKWDARLHLALQAAADRGEIDYVNSEKVSNTDYVRVLREYSESGVDLIVGEAFGISAEARKVADDYPNIAYLMGDPGSGYGGQHGGNFSVFDNYIHEPCYLMGIIAGGMTETNKIGMVGGYAIGEVNRLFHAFMAGARSVNPDVEFKVSFIGSWYDPPKAKEAAFAQIEAGVDVLYAERAGVVDAAREKGILAFGNVNDMNKEENGTDVVVTSALWHMENAIDHAISRVKAGTFAAEDYKEWTMMQKGGASLAPYYEFDSRIASDVKTSVASMSRKILGGGLVVGINDDEPKSTY
;
A
#
# COMPACT_ATOMS: atom_id res chain seq x y z
N MET A 1 -43.31 -85.02 -5.32
CA MET A 1 -42.05 -85.33 -4.64
C MET A 1 -40.93 -84.62 -5.44
N LYS A 2 -40.40 -83.49 -4.94
CA LYS A 2 -39.04 -82.94 -5.14
C LYS A 2 -38.98 -81.60 -4.45
N ILE A 3 -38.18 -81.59 -3.45
CA ILE A 3 -37.91 -80.44 -2.56
C ILE A 3 -36.90 -79.55 -3.29
N GLY A 4 -37.21 -78.28 -3.46
CA GLY A 4 -36.33 -77.26 -4.06
C GLY A 4 -35.82 -76.33 -2.95
N SER A 5 -34.49 -76.35 -2.79
CA SER A 5 -33.73 -75.54 -1.80
C SER A 5 -33.68 -74.07 -2.28
N LEU A 6 -34.15 -73.12 -1.46
CA LEU A 6 -33.92 -71.69 -1.65
C LEU A 6 -32.60 -71.30 -0.96
N SER A 7 -31.62 -70.97 -1.76
CA SER A 7 -30.39 -70.32 -1.34
C SER A 7 -30.63 -68.81 -1.11
N LYS A 8 -30.58 -68.35 0.12
CA LYS A 8 -30.58 -66.90 0.43
C LYS A 8 -29.19 -66.32 0.19
N LEU A 9 -29.05 -65.50 -0.83
CA LEU A 9 -27.85 -64.69 -1.02
C LEU A 9 -27.89 -63.48 -0.09
N LEU A 10 -26.97 -63.41 0.85
CA LEU A 10 -26.79 -62.28 1.76
C LEU A 10 -25.85 -61.29 1.10
N ILE A 11 -26.36 -60.18 0.58
CA ILE A 11 -25.57 -59.07 0.04
C ILE A 11 -25.14 -58.18 1.22
N ILE A 12 -23.87 -58.28 1.62
CA ILE A 12 -23.26 -57.33 2.58
C ILE A 12 -22.86 -56.11 1.79
N ALA A 13 -23.63 -55.01 1.93
CA ALA A 13 -23.26 -53.71 1.42
C ALA A 13 -22.18 -53.13 2.35
N LEU A 14 -20.93 -53.14 1.88
CA LEU A 14 -19.83 -52.41 2.53
C LEU A 14 -19.95 -50.94 2.19
N SER A 15 -20.60 -50.16 3.05
CA SER A 15 -20.61 -48.70 2.97
C SER A 15 -19.23 -48.15 3.38
N SER A 16 -18.39 -47.86 2.38
CA SER A 16 -17.15 -47.15 2.58
C SER A 16 -17.47 -45.71 2.98
N PHE A 17 -17.40 -45.40 4.26
CA PHE A 17 -17.39 -44.05 4.76
C PHE A 17 -16.06 -43.42 4.34
N ILE A 18 -16.05 -42.65 3.25
CA ILE A 18 -14.93 -41.76 2.92
C ILE A 18 -15.04 -40.62 3.94
N LEU A 19 -14.28 -40.68 5.03
CA LEU A 19 -13.96 -39.50 5.82
C LEU A 19 -13.16 -38.59 4.90
N SER A 20 -13.81 -37.62 4.30
CA SER A 20 -13.13 -36.45 3.75
C SER A 20 -12.54 -35.68 4.95
N GLY A 21 -11.36 -36.08 5.38
CA GLY A 21 -10.57 -35.26 6.27
C GLY A 21 -10.35 -33.93 5.54
N GLN A 22 -10.95 -32.87 6.03
CA GLN A 22 -10.46 -31.53 5.68
C GLN A 22 -9.01 -31.49 6.14
N VAL A 23 -8.11 -31.58 5.19
CA VAL A 23 -6.71 -31.21 5.41
C VAL A 23 -6.76 -29.70 5.64
N PHE A 24 -6.84 -29.30 6.90
CA PHE A 24 -6.49 -27.94 7.28
C PHE A 24 -5.02 -27.79 6.86
N ALA A 25 -4.76 -27.05 5.79
CA ALA A 25 -3.41 -26.66 5.47
C ALA A 25 -2.85 -25.98 6.72
N ASP A 26 -1.71 -26.48 7.20
CA ASP A 26 -1.07 -25.88 8.38
C ASP A 26 -0.90 -24.38 8.16
N LYS A 27 -1.36 -23.61 9.13
CA LYS A 27 -1.18 -22.18 9.11
C LYS A 27 0.30 -21.86 9.20
N ILE A 28 0.76 -20.96 8.35
CA ILE A 28 2.10 -20.41 8.51
C ILE A 28 2.11 -19.32 9.58
N LYS A 29 3.23 -19.18 10.27
CA LYS A 29 3.44 -18.15 11.28
C LYS A 29 4.05 -16.91 10.62
N VAL A 30 3.44 -15.76 10.80
CA VAL A 30 3.87 -14.52 10.18
C VAL A 30 4.09 -13.44 11.23
N ALA A 31 5.21 -12.74 11.16
CA ALA A 31 5.49 -11.58 11.99
C ALA A 31 5.45 -10.28 11.18
N GLY A 32 4.81 -9.24 11.73
CA GLY A 32 4.88 -7.86 11.24
C GLY A 32 5.87 -7.05 12.06
N VAL A 33 6.78 -6.30 11.44
CA VAL A 33 7.75 -5.43 12.15
C VAL A 33 7.67 -4.02 11.59
N TYR A 34 7.15 -3.08 12.38
CA TYR A 34 6.81 -1.72 11.98
C TYR A 34 7.63 -0.69 12.75
N THR A 35 8.22 0.28 12.05
CA THR A 35 9.01 1.33 12.70
C THR A 35 8.14 2.44 13.27
N GLN A 36 6.95 2.65 12.70
CA GLN A 36 6.01 3.68 13.14
C GLN A 36 4.85 3.08 13.96
N PRO A 37 4.10 3.93 14.69
CA PRO A 37 2.84 3.49 15.29
C PRO A 37 1.82 3.18 14.19
N LEU A 38 0.91 2.22 14.43
CA LEU A 38 -0.14 1.84 13.48
C LEU A 38 -1.18 2.96 13.19
N GLN A 39 -1.08 4.12 13.85
CA GLN A 39 -1.78 5.34 13.44
C GLN A 39 -1.17 5.94 12.15
N GLN A 40 0.09 5.66 11.87
CA GLN A 40 0.74 6.01 10.60
C GLN A 40 0.26 5.03 9.52
N LYS A 41 -0.28 5.57 8.42
CA LYS A 41 -1.10 4.79 7.49
C LYS A 41 -0.31 3.83 6.60
N TRP A 42 0.97 4.09 6.34
CA TRP A 42 1.82 3.21 5.54
C TRP A 42 2.01 1.84 6.24
N ASP A 43 2.46 1.84 7.50
CA ASP A 43 2.61 0.62 8.30
C ASP A 43 1.25 -0.04 8.59
N ALA A 44 0.20 0.78 8.80
CA ALA A 44 -1.15 0.28 9.01
C ALA A 44 -1.66 -0.55 7.81
N ARG A 45 -1.30 -0.20 6.56
CA ARG A 45 -1.73 -0.97 5.37
C ARG A 45 -1.14 -2.38 5.37
N LEU A 46 0.12 -2.54 5.77
CA LEU A 46 0.74 -3.86 5.93
C LEU A 46 0.04 -4.67 7.03
N HIS A 47 -0.14 -4.03 8.19
CA HIS A 47 -0.83 -4.65 9.32
C HIS A 47 -2.24 -5.12 8.95
N LEU A 48 -3.04 -4.27 8.29
CA LEU A 48 -4.41 -4.60 7.90
C LEU A 48 -4.47 -5.75 6.89
N ALA A 49 -3.54 -5.82 5.93
CA ALA A 49 -3.47 -6.91 4.97
C ALA A 49 -3.11 -8.25 5.66
N LEU A 50 -2.16 -8.23 6.60
CA LEU A 50 -1.80 -9.41 7.39
C LEU A 50 -2.93 -9.82 8.35
N GLN A 51 -3.59 -8.86 9.00
CA GLN A 51 -4.74 -9.13 9.85
C GLN A 51 -5.89 -9.75 9.06
N ALA A 52 -6.16 -9.26 7.84
CA ALA A 52 -7.18 -9.84 6.96
C ALA A 52 -6.86 -11.31 6.61
N ALA A 53 -5.58 -11.65 6.34
CA ALA A 53 -5.17 -13.04 6.12
C ALA A 53 -5.32 -13.89 7.39
N ALA A 54 -5.04 -13.33 8.57
CA ALA A 54 -5.24 -14.02 9.85
C ALA A 54 -6.73 -14.25 10.15
N ASP A 55 -7.58 -13.27 9.87
CA ASP A 55 -9.04 -13.36 10.06
C ASP A 55 -9.67 -14.42 9.12
N ARG A 56 -9.10 -14.60 7.92
CA ARG A 56 -9.46 -15.72 7.03
C ARG A 56 -8.95 -17.09 7.52
N GLY A 57 -8.15 -17.11 8.59
CA GLY A 57 -7.58 -18.33 9.16
C GLY A 57 -6.39 -18.90 8.36
N GLU A 58 -5.75 -18.12 7.52
CA GLU A 58 -4.67 -18.55 6.65
C GLU A 58 -3.29 -18.52 7.32
N ILE A 59 -3.10 -17.64 8.29
CA ILE A 59 -1.85 -17.43 9.02
C ILE A 59 -2.10 -17.28 10.51
N ASP A 60 -1.06 -17.55 11.30
CA ASP A 60 -0.96 -17.12 12.70
C ASP A 60 -0.08 -15.86 12.73
N TYR A 61 -0.69 -14.72 13.06
CA TYR A 61 -0.07 -13.41 12.94
C TYR A 61 0.27 -12.77 14.28
N VAL A 62 1.49 -12.27 14.38
CA VAL A 62 1.98 -11.45 15.51
C VAL A 62 2.68 -10.21 14.96
N ASN A 63 2.80 -9.15 15.76
CA ASN A 63 3.51 -7.96 15.32
C ASN A 63 4.17 -7.16 16.44
N SER A 64 5.13 -6.30 16.05
CA SER A 64 5.72 -5.26 16.89
C SER A 64 5.65 -3.92 16.15
N GLU A 65 5.15 -2.88 16.81
CA GLU A 65 5.14 -1.51 16.29
C GLU A 65 6.12 -0.61 17.06
N LYS A 66 6.44 0.56 16.48
CA LYS A 66 7.38 1.55 17.06
C LYS A 66 8.76 0.96 17.31
N VAL A 67 9.18 0.03 16.46
CA VAL A 67 10.50 -0.57 16.56
C VAL A 67 11.52 0.43 15.98
N SER A 68 12.38 0.97 16.83
CA SER A 68 13.42 1.91 16.39
C SER A 68 14.43 1.22 15.45
N ASN A 69 15.08 1.97 14.56
CA ASN A 69 16.12 1.42 13.68
C ASN A 69 17.24 0.73 14.47
N THR A 70 17.54 1.20 15.68
CA THR A 70 18.56 0.60 16.56
C THR A 70 18.15 -0.75 17.13
N ASP A 71 16.84 -0.97 17.33
CA ASP A 71 16.30 -2.23 17.87
C ASP A 71 15.88 -3.20 16.76
N TYR A 72 15.75 -2.73 15.53
CA TYR A 72 15.10 -3.47 14.45
C TYR A 72 15.79 -4.81 14.14
N VAL A 73 17.12 -4.81 14.07
CA VAL A 73 17.91 -6.04 13.84
C VAL A 73 17.68 -7.06 14.95
N ARG A 74 17.61 -6.61 16.22
CA ARG A 74 17.32 -7.48 17.35
C ARG A 74 15.92 -8.09 17.23
N VAL A 75 14.91 -7.29 16.92
CA VAL A 75 13.52 -7.77 16.76
C VAL A 75 13.39 -8.74 15.59
N LEU A 76 14.06 -8.47 14.44
CA LEU A 76 14.09 -9.42 13.32
C LEU A 76 14.67 -10.77 13.76
N ARG A 77 15.80 -10.79 14.51
CA ARG A 77 16.40 -12.02 15.02
C ARG A 77 15.49 -12.75 15.99
N GLU A 78 14.86 -12.05 16.93
CA GLU A 78 13.91 -12.64 17.89
C GLU A 78 12.75 -13.33 17.19
N TYR A 79 12.15 -12.72 16.16
CA TYR A 79 11.10 -13.37 15.37
C TYR A 79 11.65 -14.54 14.57
N SER A 80 12.81 -14.41 13.96
CA SER A 80 13.45 -15.51 13.21
C SER A 80 13.72 -16.73 14.09
N GLU A 81 14.22 -16.51 15.30
CA GLU A 81 14.48 -17.55 16.30
C GLU A 81 13.19 -18.17 16.87
N SER A 82 12.08 -17.42 16.87
CA SER A 82 10.77 -17.94 17.33
C SER A 82 10.13 -18.93 16.35
N GLY A 83 10.70 -19.12 15.17
CA GLY A 83 10.23 -20.08 14.17
C GLY A 83 9.02 -19.57 13.40
N VAL A 84 9.02 -18.30 13.00
CA VAL A 84 8.09 -17.78 11.99
C VAL A 84 8.50 -18.24 10.59
N ASP A 85 7.54 -18.30 9.67
CA ASP A 85 7.78 -18.70 8.27
C ASP A 85 7.98 -17.48 7.35
N LEU A 86 7.41 -16.34 7.72
CA LEU A 86 7.46 -15.08 6.98
C LEU A 86 7.57 -13.89 7.94
N ILE A 87 8.46 -12.96 7.61
CA ILE A 87 8.50 -11.64 8.27
C ILE A 87 8.17 -10.57 7.23
N VAL A 88 7.22 -9.69 7.55
CA VAL A 88 6.81 -8.54 6.74
C VAL A 88 7.07 -7.26 7.52
N GLY A 89 7.69 -6.27 6.89
CA GLY A 89 7.97 -5.01 7.58
C GLY A 89 8.52 -3.96 6.63
N GLU A 90 9.12 -2.92 7.20
CA GLU A 90 9.82 -1.89 6.43
C GLU A 90 11.29 -1.82 6.84
N ALA A 91 12.18 -1.62 5.88
CA ALA A 91 13.61 -1.64 6.08
C ALA A 91 14.35 -0.44 5.44
N PHE A 92 13.64 0.64 5.11
CA PHE A 92 14.21 1.79 4.41
C PHE A 92 15.48 2.37 5.07
N GLY A 93 15.53 2.42 6.40
CA GLY A 93 16.65 2.95 7.15
C GLY A 93 17.72 1.91 7.52
N ILE A 94 17.48 0.60 7.30
CA ILE A 94 18.33 -0.50 7.82
C ILE A 94 18.40 -1.69 6.85
N SER A 95 18.21 -1.44 5.57
CA SER A 95 18.12 -2.48 4.53
C SER A 95 19.33 -3.43 4.54
N ALA A 96 20.54 -2.90 4.64
CA ALA A 96 21.75 -3.72 4.63
C ALA A 96 21.85 -4.67 5.84
N GLU A 97 21.43 -4.20 7.00
CA GLU A 97 21.40 -4.99 8.24
C GLU A 97 20.28 -6.02 8.22
N ALA A 98 19.09 -5.66 7.71
CA ALA A 98 17.98 -6.59 7.57
C ALA A 98 18.32 -7.75 6.63
N ARG A 99 18.99 -7.46 5.51
CA ARG A 99 19.48 -8.50 4.57
C ARG A 99 20.48 -9.46 5.20
N LYS A 100 21.40 -8.96 6.06
CA LYS A 100 22.31 -9.85 6.81
C LYS A 100 21.56 -10.77 7.76
N VAL A 101 20.49 -10.30 8.39
CA VAL A 101 19.64 -11.19 9.20
C VAL A 101 18.99 -12.24 8.32
N ALA A 102 18.45 -11.89 7.16
CA ALA A 102 17.87 -12.86 6.24
C ALA A 102 18.87 -13.91 5.77
N ASP A 103 20.13 -13.54 5.51
CA ASP A 103 21.21 -14.47 5.16
C ASP A 103 21.52 -15.46 6.30
N ASP A 104 21.41 -15.02 7.57
CA ASP A 104 21.61 -15.89 8.74
C ASP A 104 20.45 -16.89 8.95
N TYR A 105 19.24 -16.58 8.40
CA TYR A 105 18.03 -17.42 8.52
C TYR A 105 17.43 -17.78 7.15
N PRO A 106 18.13 -18.59 6.33
CA PRO A 106 17.78 -18.83 4.92
C PRO A 106 16.45 -19.59 4.72
N ASN A 107 15.89 -20.18 5.76
CA ASN A 107 14.61 -20.91 5.70
C ASN A 107 13.39 -20.01 6.02
N ILE A 108 13.59 -18.74 6.36
CA ILE A 108 12.54 -17.79 6.66
C ILE A 108 12.41 -16.83 5.48
N ALA A 109 11.18 -16.56 5.05
CA ALA A 109 10.88 -15.56 4.03
C ALA A 109 10.85 -14.16 4.64
N TYR A 110 11.41 -13.17 3.93
CA TYR A 110 11.35 -11.76 4.30
C TYR A 110 10.74 -10.97 3.15
N LEU A 111 9.67 -10.24 3.43
CA LEU A 111 9.04 -9.30 2.49
C LEU A 111 9.12 -7.89 3.10
N MET A 112 10.05 -7.07 2.61
CA MET A 112 10.43 -5.83 3.27
C MET A 112 10.20 -4.61 2.38
N GLY A 113 9.60 -3.57 2.93
CA GLY A 113 9.59 -2.23 2.36
C GLY A 113 11.02 -1.71 2.24
N ASP A 114 11.47 -1.53 1.00
CA ASP A 114 12.85 -1.18 0.66
C ASP A 114 12.85 -0.51 -0.72
N PRO A 115 13.61 0.57 -0.96
CA PRO A 115 13.66 1.23 -2.25
C PRO A 115 14.17 0.34 -3.40
N GLY A 116 14.53 -0.87 -3.12
CA GLY A 116 14.66 -2.06 -4.00
C GLY A 116 15.84 -2.05 -4.94
N SER A 117 15.90 -1.14 -5.83
CA SER A 117 16.68 -1.29 -7.06
C SER A 117 18.16 -0.93 -6.98
N GLY A 118 18.64 -0.39 -5.87
CA GLY A 118 20.06 -0.01 -5.70
C GLY A 118 20.94 -1.10 -5.09
N TYR A 119 20.34 -2.09 -4.46
CA TYR A 119 21.04 -3.16 -3.72
C TYR A 119 20.83 -4.53 -4.38
N GLY A 120 20.52 -4.53 -5.67
CA GLY A 120 20.11 -5.67 -6.46
C GLY A 120 20.88 -6.97 -6.24
N GLY A 121 20.14 -8.00 -5.87
CA GLY A 121 20.44 -9.37 -6.28
C GLY A 121 21.60 -10.10 -5.61
N GLN A 122 22.26 -9.56 -4.60
CA GLN A 122 23.44 -10.20 -3.98
C GLN A 122 23.19 -10.78 -2.57
N HIS A 123 21.96 -10.80 -2.09
CA HIS A 123 21.61 -11.35 -0.79
C HIS A 123 20.66 -12.54 -0.96
N GLY A 124 20.68 -13.44 0.02
CA GLY A 124 20.04 -14.75 -0.03
C GLY A 124 18.66 -14.79 -0.68
N GLY A 125 18.31 -15.90 -1.30
CA GLY A 125 17.10 -16.11 -2.10
C GLY A 125 15.77 -15.97 -1.34
N ASN A 126 15.79 -15.46 -0.10
CA ASN A 126 14.66 -15.36 0.83
C ASN A 126 14.26 -13.91 1.20
N PHE A 127 14.90 -12.88 0.59
CA PHE A 127 14.59 -11.47 0.86
C PHE A 127 13.96 -10.81 -0.36
N SER A 128 12.65 -10.63 -0.31
CA SER A 128 11.87 -9.89 -1.31
C SER A 128 11.65 -8.45 -0.87
N VAL A 129 11.48 -7.55 -1.83
CA VAL A 129 11.29 -6.13 -1.60
C VAL A 129 9.98 -5.65 -2.18
N PHE A 130 9.43 -4.60 -1.61
CA PHE A 130 8.32 -3.83 -2.15
C PHE A 130 8.50 -2.36 -1.80
N ASP A 131 7.79 -1.50 -2.51
CA ASP A 131 7.69 -0.08 -2.21
C ASP A 131 6.29 0.41 -2.58
N ASN A 132 5.96 1.63 -2.21
CA ASN A 132 4.68 2.24 -2.50
C ASN A 132 4.67 2.84 -3.92
N TYR A 133 4.14 2.10 -4.90
CA TYR A 133 4.01 2.55 -6.28
C TYR A 133 2.57 3.00 -6.60
N ILE A 134 1.96 3.82 -5.73
CA ILE A 134 0.65 4.42 -5.98
C ILE A 134 0.71 5.71 -6.83
N HIS A 135 1.80 5.95 -7.53
CA HIS A 135 1.97 7.10 -8.43
C HIS A 135 0.93 7.12 -9.56
N GLU A 136 0.42 5.96 -9.99
CA GLU A 136 -0.62 5.89 -11.02
C GLU A 136 -1.95 6.53 -10.57
N PRO A 137 -2.57 6.18 -9.42
CA PRO A 137 -3.71 6.92 -8.93
C PRO A 137 -3.38 8.37 -8.53
N CYS A 138 -2.13 8.69 -8.12
CA CYS A 138 -1.72 10.07 -7.90
C CYS A 138 -1.78 10.91 -9.20
N TYR A 139 -1.38 10.34 -10.35
CA TYR A 139 -1.56 10.98 -11.65
C TYR A 139 -3.03 11.27 -11.94
N LEU A 140 -3.91 10.30 -11.67
CA LEU A 140 -5.35 10.47 -11.86
C LEU A 140 -5.94 11.54 -10.91
N MET A 141 -5.50 11.58 -9.65
CA MET A 141 -5.87 12.66 -8.71
C MET A 141 -5.41 14.01 -9.21
N GLY A 142 -4.20 14.09 -9.76
CA GLY A 142 -3.67 15.31 -10.36
C GLY A 142 -4.58 15.88 -11.44
N ILE A 143 -5.12 15.04 -12.34
CA ILE A 143 -6.10 15.46 -13.36
C ILE A 143 -7.30 16.12 -12.71
N ILE A 144 -7.83 15.53 -11.62
CA ILE A 144 -8.97 16.10 -10.91
C ILE A 144 -8.60 17.44 -10.26
N ALA A 145 -7.46 17.48 -9.56
CA ALA A 145 -6.98 18.66 -8.87
C ALA A 145 -6.75 19.84 -9.83
N GLY A 146 -6.12 19.58 -10.98
CA GLY A 146 -5.90 20.58 -12.03
C GLY A 146 -7.20 21.14 -12.62
N GLY A 147 -8.25 20.30 -12.69
CA GLY A 147 -9.57 20.72 -13.14
C GLY A 147 -10.44 21.41 -12.08
N MET A 148 -10.05 21.34 -10.79
CA MET A 148 -10.84 21.88 -9.68
C MET A 148 -10.20 23.10 -9.00
N THR A 149 -8.90 23.35 -9.18
CA THR A 149 -8.25 24.56 -8.62
C THR A 149 -8.81 25.82 -9.27
N GLU A 150 -9.11 26.82 -8.46
CA GLU A 150 -9.59 28.15 -8.89
C GLU A 150 -8.44 29.18 -8.94
N THR A 151 -7.38 28.96 -8.15
CA THR A 151 -6.21 29.85 -8.07
C THR A 151 -5.05 29.42 -8.95
N ASN A 152 -5.13 28.26 -9.57
CA ASN A 152 -4.02 27.55 -10.23
C ASN A 152 -2.84 27.23 -9.28
N LYS A 153 -3.07 27.21 -7.97
CA LYS A 153 -2.02 26.96 -6.97
C LYS A 153 -2.34 25.73 -6.13
N ILE A 154 -1.52 24.71 -6.25
CA ILE A 154 -1.66 23.46 -5.55
C ILE A 154 -0.52 23.29 -4.54
N GLY A 155 -0.86 22.97 -3.30
CA GLY A 155 0.09 22.68 -2.24
C GLY A 155 0.32 21.18 -2.06
N MET A 156 1.53 20.81 -1.71
CA MET A 156 1.92 19.42 -1.48
C MET A 156 2.79 19.34 -0.22
N VAL A 157 2.37 18.54 0.76
CA VAL A 157 3.07 18.40 2.04
C VAL A 157 3.47 16.95 2.21
N GLY A 158 4.77 16.68 2.16
CA GLY A 158 5.36 15.34 2.29
C GLY A 158 6.20 15.16 3.55
N GLY A 159 6.52 13.89 3.87
CA GLY A 159 7.36 13.53 5.00
C GLY A 159 8.83 13.86 4.76
N TYR A 160 9.47 13.15 3.86
CA TYR A 160 10.86 13.32 3.43
C TYR A 160 10.94 13.31 1.92
N ALA A 161 11.95 14.02 1.36
CA ALA A 161 12.24 14.03 -0.08
C ALA A 161 12.99 12.75 -0.50
N ILE A 162 12.32 11.60 -0.43
CA ILE A 162 12.85 10.31 -0.90
C ILE A 162 12.09 9.83 -2.13
N GLY A 163 12.67 8.92 -2.90
CA GLY A 163 12.12 8.44 -4.16
C GLY A 163 10.66 8.01 -4.07
N GLU A 164 10.28 7.31 -2.99
CA GLU A 164 8.90 6.91 -2.73
C GLU A 164 7.91 8.08 -2.77
N VAL A 165 8.19 9.15 -2.02
CA VAL A 165 7.30 10.33 -1.94
C VAL A 165 7.43 11.19 -3.20
N ASN A 166 8.65 11.32 -3.72
CA ASN A 166 8.91 12.17 -4.87
C ASN A 166 8.15 11.72 -6.11
N ARG A 167 8.10 10.40 -6.39
CA ARG A 167 7.35 9.86 -7.54
C ARG A 167 5.85 10.13 -7.47
N LEU A 168 5.28 10.15 -6.26
CA LEU A 168 3.86 10.46 -6.07
C LEU A 168 3.59 11.93 -6.43
N PHE A 169 4.44 12.82 -5.95
CA PHE A 169 4.33 14.26 -6.22
C PHE A 169 4.50 14.54 -7.71
N HIS A 170 5.52 13.97 -8.36
CA HIS A 170 5.72 14.16 -9.80
C HIS A 170 4.56 13.64 -10.64
N ALA A 171 4.01 12.48 -10.30
CA ALA A 171 2.85 11.93 -11.00
C ALA A 171 1.61 12.82 -10.83
N PHE A 172 1.35 13.30 -9.61
CA PHE A 172 0.26 14.24 -9.35
C PHE A 172 0.43 15.55 -10.13
N MET A 173 1.64 16.14 -10.11
CA MET A 173 1.95 17.35 -10.90
C MET A 173 1.75 17.13 -12.41
N ALA A 174 2.19 15.97 -12.94
CA ALA A 174 2.02 15.63 -14.34
C ALA A 174 0.54 15.50 -14.72
N GLY A 175 -0.27 14.86 -13.85
CA GLY A 175 -1.72 14.78 -14.00
C GLY A 175 -2.38 16.15 -14.05
N ALA A 176 -2.05 17.03 -13.09
CA ALA A 176 -2.63 18.39 -13.02
C ALA A 176 -2.29 19.21 -14.26
N ARG A 177 -1.03 19.22 -14.67
CA ARG A 177 -0.58 19.92 -15.87
C ARG A 177 -1.18 19.40 -17.18
N SER A 178 -1.60 18.15 -17.21
CA SER A 178 -2.21 17.57 -18.42
C SER A 178 -3.55 18.20 -18.79
N VAL A 179 -4.23 18.83 -17.83
CA VAL A 179 -5.53 19.49 -18.01
C VAL A 179 -5.48 20.98 -17.70
N ASN A 180 -4.49 21.44 -16.94
CA ASN A 180 -4.28 22.84 -16.58
C ASN A 180 -2.77 23.16 -16.67
N PRO A 181 -2.30 23.64 -17.84
CA PRO A 181 -0.87 23.95 -18.04
C PRO A 181 -0.34 25.07 -17.15
N ASP A 182 -1.21 25.95 -16.66
CA ASP A 182 -0.86 27.13 -15.86
C ASP A 182 -0.76 26.82 -14.35
N VAL A 183 -0.97 25.55 -13.95
CA VAL A 183 -0.91 25.17 -12.54
C VAL A 183 0.49 25.30 -11.96
N GLU A 184 0.57 25.95 -10.81
CA GLU A 184 1.77 26.13 -10.00
C GLU A 184 1.71 25.26 -8.74
N PHE A 185 2.89 24.87 -8.25
CA PHE A 185 3.00 23.96 -7.11
C PHE A 185 3.84 24.57 -5.98
N LYS A 186 3.38 24.39 -4.75
CA LYS A 186 4.14 24.66 -3.53
C LYS A 186 4.43 23.33 -2.85
N VAL A 187 5.72 22.98 -2.72
CA VAL A 187 6.16 21.71 -2.12
C VAL A 187 6.83 21.98 -0.79
N SER A 188 6.49 21.19 0.23
CA SER A 188 7.13 21.22 1.53
C SER A 188 7.34 19.80 2.06
N PHE A 189 8.52 19.54 2.63
CA PHE A 189 8.82 18.32 3.36
C PHE A 189 9.03 18.64 4.83
N ILE A 190 8.32 17.91 5.73
CA ILE A 190 8.31 18.24 7.16
C ILE A 190 9.47 17.58 7.93
N GLY A 191 10.21 16.63 7.32
CA GLY A 191 11.30 15.92 7.97
C GLY A 191 10.83 14.98 9.09
N SER A 192 9.61 14.41 8.94
CA SER A 192 9.04 13.43 9.88
C SER A 192 8.04 12.53 9.13
N TRP A 193 8.01 11.24 9.51
CA TRP A 193 7.00 10.31 8.98
C TRP A 193 5.65 10.44 9.71
N TYR A 194 5.65 10.89 10.97
CA TYR A 194 4.42 11.07 11.72
C TYR A 194 4.53 12.27 12.67
N ASP A 195 4.11 13.43 12.20
CA ASP A 195 4.02 14.68 12.98
C ASP A 195 2.84 15.52 12.45
N PRO A 196 1.60 15.16 12.80
CA PRO A 196 0.41 15.85 12.30
C PRO A 196 0.39 17.36 12.59
N PRO A 197 0.82 17.87 13.77
CA PRO A 197 0.90 19.31 14.01
C PRO A 197 1.83 20.03 13.03
N LYS A 198 3.01 19.48 12.74
CA LYS A 198 3.99 20.08 11.83
C LYS A 198 3.50 20.05 10.38
N ALA A 199 2.83 18.95 9.96
CA ALA A 199 2.23 18.85 8.64
C ALA A 199 1.10 19.88 8.45
N LYS A 200 0.27 20.07 9.48
CA LYS A 200 -0.79 21.07 9.50
C LYS A 200 -0.24 22.50 9.40
N GLU A 201 0.84 22.81 10.13
CA GLU A 201 1.51 24.12 10.05
C GLU A 201 2.08 24.37 8.65
N ALA A 202 2.74 23.38 8.04
CA ALA A 202 3.23 23.49 6.67
C ALA A 202 2.09 23.72 5.66
N ALA A 203 0.96 23.04 5.82
CA ALA A 203 -0.23 23.24 4.99
C ALA A 203 -0.79 24.66 5.15
N PHE A 204 -0.89 25.19 6.36
CA PHE A 204 -1.33 26.58 6.58
C PHE A 204 -0.42 27.59 5.89
N ALA A 205 0.90 27.43 5.96
CA ALA A 205 1.82 28.32 5.26
C ALA A 205 1.62 28.29 3.72
N GLN A 206 1.26 27.14 3.16
CA GLN A 206 0.93 27.02 1.74
C GLN A 206 -0.41 27.70 1.41
N ILE A 207 -1.43 27.56 2.26
CA ILE A 207 -2.73 28.21 2.09
C ILE A 207 -2.58 29.75 2.15
N GLU A 208 -1.78 30.27 3.07
CA GLU A 208 -1.47 31.70 3.16
C GLU A 208 -0.74 32.22 1.90
N ALA A 209 -0.01 31.35 1.19
CA ALA A 209 0.59 31.67 -0.10
C ALA A 209 -0.40 31.59 -1.30
N GLY A 210 -1.70 31.35 -1.02
CA GLY A 210 -2.78 31.35 -2.01
C GLY A 210 -3.12 29.99 -2.61
N VAL A 211 -2.66 28.89 -2.00
CA VAL A 211 -3.06 27.51 -2.36
C VAL A 211 -4.53 27.29 -2.02
N ASP A 212 -5.31 26.71 -2.94
CA ASP A 212 -6.72 26.34 -2.76
C ASP A 212 -6.97 24.82 -2.87
N VAL A 213 -5.94 24.04 -3.22
CA VAL A 213 -5.97 22.59 -3.28
C VAL A 213 -4.72 22.02 -2.62
N LEU A 214 -4.87 21.06 -1.72
CA LEU A 214 -3.75 20.38 -1.05
C LEU A 214 -3.64 18.90 -1.43
N TYR A 215 -2.43 18.41 -1.68
CA TYR A 215 -2.13 16.99 -1.65
C TYR A 215 -1.62 16.60 -0.26
N ALA A 216 -2.42 15.83 0.45
CA ALA A 216 -2.20 15.43 1.83
C ALA A 216 -1.42 14.10 1.90
N GLU A 217 -0.11 14.15 1.64
CA GLU A 217 0.73 12.96 1.78
C GLU A 217 0.95 12.62 3.27
N ARG A 218 0.83 13.62 4.17
CA ARG A 218 0.98 13.43 5.62
C ARG A 218 -0.31 13.72 6.40
N ALA A 219 -0.50 12.99 7.50
CA ALA A 219 -1.56 13.25 8.48
C ALA A 219 -1.46 14.68 9.04
N GLY A 220 -2.60 15.35 9.24
CA GLY A 220 -2.69 16.74 9.68
C GLY A 220 -2.96 17.75 8.55
N VAL A 221 -2.62 17.42 7.29
CA VAL A 221 -2.89 18.29 6.12
C VAL A 221 -4.40 18.42 5.87
N VAL A 222 -5.15 17.33 6.00
CA VAL A 222 -6.62 17.34 5.89
C VAL A 222 -7.26 18.24 6.94
N ASP A 223 -6.69 18.28 8.16
CA ASP A 223 -7.18 19.18 9.22
C ASP A 223 -7.01 20.66 8.84
N ALA A 224 -5.87 21.01 8.23
CA ALA A 224 -5.66 22.37 7.73
C ALA A 224 -6.63 22.73 6.60
N ALA A 225 -6.83 21.81 5.65
CA ALA A 225 -7.80 22.00 4.56
C ALA A 225 -9.21 22.23 5.09
N ARG A 226 -9.65 21.43 6.07
CA ARG A 226 -10.96 21.57 6.71
C ARG A 226 -11.14 22.90 7.44
N GLU A 227 -10.15 23.31 8.23
CA GLU A 227 -10.21 24.59 8.94
C GLU A 227 -10.29 25.80 8.01
N LYS A 228 -9.77 25.68 6.80
CA LYS A 228 -9.77 26.76 5.80
C LYS A 228 -10.83 26.60 4.71
N GLY A 229 -11.55 25.45 4.70
CA GLY A 229 -12.60 25.18 3.73
C GLY A 229 -12.09 25.03 2.29
N ILE A 230 -10.87 24.54 2.10
CA ILE A 230 -10.26 24.27 0.80
C ILE A 230 -10.24 22.79 0.47
N LEU A 231 -9.96 22.43 -0.79
CA LEU A 231 -9.94 21.05 -1.24
C LEU A 231 -8.66 20.33 -0.83
N ALA A 232 -8.79 19.03 -0.57
CA ALA A 232 -7.67 18.14 -0.34
C ALA A 232 -7.78 16.85 -1.16
N PHE A 233 -6.64 16.20 -1.42
CA PHE A 233 -6.50 14.89 -2.02
C PHE A 233 -5.67 14.01 -1.08
N GLY A 234 -6.19 12.82 -0.79
CA GLY A 234 -5.61 11.94 0.21
C GLY A 234 -4.56 10.97 -0.34
N ASN A 235 -3.84 10.31 0.57
CA ASN A 235 -2.75 9.40 0.25
C ASN A 235 -2.84 8.12 1.07
N VAL A 236 -2.51 6.97 0.46
CA VAL A 236 -2.41 5.63 1.08
C VAL A 236 -3.76 5.03 1.49
N ASN A 237 -4.58 5.76 2.23
CA ASN A 237 -5.88 5.33 2.73
C ASN A 237 -7.00 6.27 2.28
N ASP A 238 -8.25 5.89 2.49
CA ASP A 238 -9.40 6.73 2.17
C ASP A 238 -9.58 7.84 3.22
N MET A 239 -8.87 8.95 3.04
CA MET A 239 -8.87 10.07 3.98
C MET A 239 -10.23 10.79 4.05
N ASN A 240 -11.12 10.63 3.05
CA ASN A 240 -12.49 11.14 3.15
C ASN A 240 -13.23 10.46 4.30
N LYS A 241 -13.10 9.15 4.45
CA LYS A 241 -13.82 8.36 5.47
C LYS A 241 -13.01 8.16 6.75
N GLU A 242 -11.71 7.91 6.63
CA GLU A 242 -10.88 7.52 7.77
C GLU A 242 -10.30 8.70 8.56
N GLU A 243 -10.18 9.88 7.94
CA GLU A 243 -9.60 11.07 8.58
C GLU A 243 -10.58 12.24 8.69
N ASN A 244 -11.88 11.94 8.73
CA ASN A 244 -12.95 12.96 8.81
C ASN A 244 -12.87 14.00 7.68
N GLY A 245 -12.42 13.58 6.49
CA GLY A 245 -12.23 14.45 5.33
C GLY A 245 -13.48 14.62 4.45
N THR A 246 -14.67 14.23 4.92
CA THR A 246 -15.90 14.17 4.11
C THR A 246 -16.29 15.48 3.44
N ASP A 247 -15.90 16.61 4.00
CA ASP A 247 -16.21 17.96 3.53
C ASP A 247 -15.11 18.60 2.67
N VAL A 248 -13.90 18.02 2.63
CA VAL A 248 -12.75 18.59 1.93
C VAL A 248 -11.96 17.61 1.06
N VAL A 249 -11.94 16.31 1.38
CA VAL A 249 -11.17 15.32 0.62
C VAL A 249 -11.97 14.82 -0.57
N VAL A 250 -11.54 15.22 -1.77
CA VAL A 250 -12.20 14.88 -3.03
C VAL A 250 -12.08 13.39 -3.37
N THR A 251 -10.89 12.84 -3.24
CA THR A 251 -10.56 11.42 -3.39
C THR A 251 -9.19 11.16 -2.80
N SER A 252 -8.78 9.90 -2.74
CA SER A 252 -7.47 9.47 -2.24
C SER A 252 -6.84 8.45 -3.18
N ALA A 253 -5.51 8.47 -3.29
CA ALA A 253 -4.76 7.36 -3.86
C ALA A 253 -4.66 6.24 -2.80
N LEU A 254 -5.30 5.13 -3.08
CA LEU A 254 -5.34 3.98 -2.17
C LEU A 254 -4.21 3.02 -2.45
N TRP A 255 -3.59 2.51 -1.39
CA TRP A 255 -2.61 1.45 -1.45
C TRP A 255 -3.19 0.16 -0.88
N HIS A 256 -3.13 -0.92 -1.66
CA HIS A 256 -3.67 -2.23 -1.30
C HIS A 256 -2.52 -3.23 -1.21
N MET A 257 -2.28 -3.76 -0.02
CA MET A 257 -1.23 -4.75 0.21
C MET A 257 -1.75 -6.19 0.25
N GLU A 258 -3.06 -6.37 0.25
CA GLU A 258 -3.69 -7.69 0.36
C GLU A 258 -3.20 -8.66 -0.71
N ASN A 259 -3.17 -8.24 -1.99
CA ASN A 259 -2.72 -9.09 -3.10
C ASN A 259 -1.23 -9.45 -3.00
N ALA A 260 -0.38 -8.50 -2.60
CA ALA A 260 1.05 -8.73 -2.41
C ALA A 260 1.31 -9.70 -1.24
N ILE A 261 0.61 -9.50 -0.12
CA ILE A 261 0.69 -10.37 1.06
C ILE A 261 0.16 -11.77 0.73
N ASP A 262 -1.00 -11.89 0.08
CA ASP A 262 -1.58 -13.19 -0.31
C ASP A 262 -0.65 -13.95 -1.28
N HIS A 263 0.01 -13.23 -2.20
CA HIS A 263 1.03 -13.82 -3.07
C HIS A 263 2.21 -14.36 -2.26
N ALA A 264 2.77 -13.58 -1.33
CA ALA A 264 3.87 -14.01 -0.47
C ALA A 264 3.48 -15.22 0.38
N ILE A 265 2.32 -15.19 1.04
CA ILE A 265 1.79 -16.30 1.84
C ILE A 265 1.67 -17.58 0.98
N SER A 266 1.14 -17.45 -0.24
CA SER A 266 0.98 -18.60 -1.14
C SER A 266 2.32 -19.23 -1.54
N ARG A 267 3.34 -18.40 -1.79
CA ARG A 267 4.69 -18.83 -2.14
C ARG A 267 5.37 -19.53 -0.97
N VAL A 268 5.21 -19.01 0.26
CA VAL A 268 5.73 -19.63 1.48
C VAL A 268 5.08 -20.99 1.71
N LYS A 269 3.75 -21.08 1.67
CA LYS A 269 3.00 -22.35 1.82
C LYS A 269 3.38 -23.39 0.78
N ALA A 270 3.70 -22.97 -0.44
CA ALA A 270 4.14 -23.85 -1.51
C ALA A 270 5.63 -24.23 -1.44
N GLY A 271 6.41 -23.67 -0.52
CA GLY A 271 7.87 -23.85 -0.45
C GLY A 271 8.61 -23.29 -1.67
N THR A 272 8.04 -22.28 -2.32
CA THR A 272 8.54 -21.67 -3.57
C THR A 272 8.84 -20.18 -3.42
N PHE A 273 8.89 -19.67 -2.18
CA PHE A 273 9.29 -18.28 -1.96
C PHE A 273 10.73 -18.06 -2.43
N ALA A 274 10.95 -17.02 -3.18
CA ALA A 274 12.25 -16.61 -3.68
C ALA A 274 12.32 -15.09 -3.69
N ALA A 275 13.55 -14.56 -3.63
CA ALA A 275 13.75 -13.12 -3.69
C ALA A 275 13.21 -12.54 -5.01
N GLU A 276 12.28 -11.61 -4.90
CA GLU A 276 11.71 -10.88 -6.04
C GLU A 276 11.34 -9.44 -5.64
N ASP A 277 11.20 -8.56 -6.63
CA ASP A 277 10.67 -7.22 -6.45
C ASP A 277 9.14 -7.24 -6.65
N TYR A 278 8.42 -6.94 -5.58
CA TYR A 278 6.95 -6.89 -5.56
C TYR A 278 6.38 -5.57 -6.12
N LYS A 279 7.18 -4.77 -6.80
CA LYS A 279 6.77 -3.48 -7.39
C LYS A 279 5.42 -3.55 -8.10
N GLU A 280 5.26 -4.50 -9.03
CA GLU A 280 4.04 -4.63 -9.81
C GLU A 280 2.80 -4.95 -8.95
N TRP A 281 3.01 -5.66 -7.82
CA TRP A 281 1.94 -6.01 -6.89
C TRP A 281 1.38 -4.81 -6.13
N THR A 282 2.10 -3.69 -6.12
CA THR A 282 1.69 -2.42 -5.49
C THR A 282 1.13 -1.41 -6.49
N MET A 283 1.02 -1.78 -7.78
CA MET A 283 0.49 -0.95 -8.88
C MET A 283 -0.96 -1.32 -9.23
N MET A 284 -1.63 -0.46 -10.02
CA MET A 284 -3.05 -0.61 -10.36
C MET A 284 -3.37 -1.91 -11.11
N GLN A 285 -2.53 -2.35 -12.04
CA GLN A 285 -2.77 -3.56 -12.83
C GLN A 285 -2.89 -4.84 -12.00
N LYS A 286 -2.17 -4.93 -10.89
CA LYS A 286 -2.23 -6.06 -9.94
C LYS A 286 -3.21 -5.81 -8.79
N GLY A 287 -3.98 -4.71 -8.85
CA GLY A 287 -4.90 -4.33 -7.77
C GLY A 287 -4.22 -3.80 -6.52
N GLY A 288 -2.91 -3.46 -6.59
CA GLY A 288 -2.16 -2.89 -5.48
C GLY A 288 -2.41 -1.40 -5.27
N ALA A 289 -3.05 -0.73 -6.23
CA ALA A 289 -3.41 0.68 -6.12
C ALA A 289 -4.75 0.97 -6.79
N SER A 290 -5.46 1.98 -6.29
CA SER A 290 -6.69 2.49 -6.91
C SER A 290 -7.01 3.91 -6.44
N LEU A 291 -8.04 4.55 -7.06
CA LEU A 291 -8.65 5.76 -6.51
C LEU A 291 -9.79 5.40 -5.56
N ALA A 292 -9.93 6.15 -4.47
CA ALA A 292 -11.13 6.15 -3.66
C ALA A 292 -12.33 6.72 -4.44
N PRO A 293 -13.58 6.41 -4.05
CA PRO A 293 -14.78 7.08 -4.59
C PRO A 293 -14.74 8.60 -4.37
N TYR A 294 -15.46 9.34 -5.20
CA TYR A 294 -15.54 10.82 -5.09
C TYR A 294 -16.59 11.30 -4.08
N TYR A 295 -17.43 10.40 -3.57
CA TYR A 295 -18.46 10.69 -2.57
C TYR A 295 -19.27 11.96 -2.91
N GLU A 296 -19.33 12.91 -1.97
CA GLU A 296 -20.05 14.17 -2.09
C GLU A 296 -19.49 15.09 -3.19
N PHE A 297 -18.24 14.84 -3.61
CA PHE A 297 -17.59 15.62 -4.64
C PHE A 297 -17.91 15.18 -6.07
N ASP A 298 -18.55 14.00 -6.26
CA ASP A 298 -18.81 13.50 -7.61
C ASP A 298 -19.57 14.50 -8.49
N SER A 299 -20.56 15.19 -7.92
CA SER A 299 -21.32 16.21 -8.64
C SER A 299 -20.55 17.53 -8.88
N ARG A 300 -19.45 17.76 -8.15
CA ARG A 300 -18.62 18.96 -8.26
C ARG A 300 -17.49 18.84 -9.27
N ILE A 301 -17.11 17.60 -9.64
CA ILE A 301 -16.10 17.35 -10.66
C ILE A 301 -16.75 17.47 -12.05
N ALA A 302 -16.18 18.32 -12.91
CA ALA A 302 -16.66 18.52 -14.26
C ALA A 302 -16.69 17.20 -15.06
N SER A 303 -17.68 17.03 -15.92
CA SER A 303 -17.93 15.78 -16.65
C SER A 303 -16.79 15.39 -17.60
N ASP A 304 -16.12 16.36 -18.22
CA ASP A 304 -14.95 16.16 -19.07
C ASP A 304 -13.73 15.70 -18.27
N VAL A 305 -13.52 16.25 -17.06
CA VAL A 305 -12.47 15.81 -16.12
C VAL A 305 -12.72 14.36 -15.73
N LYS A 306 -13.93 13.98 -15.31
CA LYS A 306 -14.29 12.59 -14.99
C LYS A 306 -14.07 11.65 -16.18
N THR A 307 -14.43 12.09 -17.38
CA THR A 307 -14.23 11.33 -18.61
C THR A 307 -12.73 11.11 -18.89
N SER A 308 -11.92 12.14 -18.69
CA SER A 308 -10.46 12.06 -18.81
C SER A 308 -9.87 11.06 -17.82
N VAL A 309 -10.21 11.16 -16.53
CA VAL A 309 -9.76 10.23 -15.49
C VAL A 309 -10.15 8.79 -15.82
N ALA A 310 -11.41 8.55 -16.19
CA ALA A 310 -11.88 7.21 -16.55
C ALA A 310 -11.15 6.64 -17.80
N SER A 311 -10.83 7.51 -18.77
CA SER A 311 -10.06 7.11 -19.96
C SER A 311 -8.63 6.75 -19.60
N MET A 312 -7.94 7.58 -18.81
CA MET A 312 -6.57 7.32 -18.40
C MET A 312 -6.47 6.11 -17.47
N SER A 313 -7.40 5.94 -16.54
CA SER A 313 -7.47 4.75 -15.68
C SER A 313 -7.59 3.46 -16.52
N ARG A 314 -8.48 3.42 -17.52
CA ARG A 314 -8.56 2.26 -18.43
C ARG A 314 -7.26 1.99 -19.19
N LYS A 315 -6.57 3.04 -19.63
CA LYS A 315 -5.28 2.89 -20.32
C LYS A 315 -4.21 2.35 -19.40
N ILE A 316 -4.14 2.82 -18.15
CA ILE A 316 -3.20 2.31 -17.13
C ILE A 316 -3.49 0.83 -16.87
N LEU A 317 -4.74 0.49 -16.55
CA LEU A 317 -5.15 -0.90 -16.27
C LEU A 317 -4.91 -1.85 -17.47
N GLY A 318 -5.05 -1.35 -18.68
CA GLY A 318 -4.81 -2.11 -19.92
C GLY A 318 -3.36 -2.08 -20.41
N GLY A 319 -2.43 -1.44 -19.70
CA GLY A 319 -1.02 -1.32 -20.11
C GLY A 319 -0.77 -0.35 -21.27
N GLY A 320 -1.80 0.38 -21.72
CA GLY A 320 -1.72 1.36 -22.81
C GLY A 320 -1.16 2.73 -22.39
N LEU A 321 -1.03 2.96 -21.09
CA LEU A 321 -0.38 4.15 -20.51
C LEU A 321 0.50 3.70 -19.35
N VAL A 322 1.76 4.05 -19.40
CA VAL A 322 2.70 3.93 -18.30
C VAL A 322 2.91 5.32 -17.70
N VAL A 323 2.51 5.52 -16.44
CA VAL A 323 2.77 6.76 -15.72
C VAL A 323 4.26 6.80 -15.38
N GLY A 324 4.95 7.90 -15.75
CA GLY A 324 6.38 8.05 -15.53
C GLY A 324 6.72 8.06 -14.03
N ILE A 325 7.80 7.36 -13.67
CA ILE A 325 8.39 7.40 -12.33
C ILE A 325 9.54 8.41 -12.37
N ASN A 326 9.48 9.39 -11.46
CA ASN A 326 10.57 10.34 -11.23
C ASN A 326 10.82 10.40 -9.73
N ASP A 327 11.97 9.92 -9.31
CA ASP A 327 12.39 9.84 -7.90
C ASP A 327 13.22 11.07 -7.46
N ASP A 328 13.47 12.04 -8.35
CA ASP A 328 14.14 13.30 -8.01
C ASP A 328 13.28 14.14 -7.07
N GLU A 329 13.91 14.93 -6.20
CA GLU A 329 13.20 15.82 -5.30
C GLU A 329 12.38 16.88 -6.07
N PRO A 330 11.04 16.90 -5.94
CA PRO A 330 10.22 17.90 -6.62
C PRO A 330 10.44 19.29 -6.01
N LYS A 331 10.41 20.30 -6.88
CA LYS A 331 10.59 21.69 -6.48
C LYS A 331 9.30 22.49 -6.62
N SER A 332 9.13 23.48 -5.73
CA SER A 332 8.10 24.50 -5.90
C SER A 332 8.33 25.26 -7.21
N THR A 333 7.24 25.66 -7.85
CA THR A 333 7.31 26.39 -9.13
C THR A 333 7.11 27.92 -8.97
N TYR A 334 6.81 28.36 -7.74
CA TYR A 334 6.66 29.79 -7.37
C TYR A 334 7.09 30.04 -5.93
#